data_fa6a7823f3891c5910d791d2720b1159
#
_entry.id   fa6a7823f3891c5910d791d2720b1159
#
_cell.length_a   1.000
_cell.length_b   1.000
_cell.length_c   1.000
_cell.angle_alpha   90.00
_cell.angle_beta   90.00
_cell.angle_gamma   90.00
#
_symmetry.space_group_name_H-M   'P 1'
#
loop_
_entity.id
_entity.type
_entity.pdbx_description
1 polymer ?
#
loop_
_entity_poly.entity_id
_entity_poly.type
_entity_poly.pdbx_seq_one_letter_code
_entity_poly.pdbx_strand_id
1 'polypeptide(L)'
;MIYPKKISSKKLDIFLNIFIVSIIALSIILLIINRLTTPNIYWSHLCIIGFLYIFLTVRYSITRTTNIAGHVMTQTILLFILFCFIDYRLGYIGWSFNISLPILIIISNITMFILTLINYKNYEKYAINQLIIVLLSLSIIYFIYKGYAKYNALSIISILISISNFIFSLVLCYRDFKEEIIKKLNI
;
A
#
# COMPACT_ATOMS: atom_id res chain seq x y z
N MET A 1 10.84 -13.93 18.61
CA MET A 1 11.04 -12.47 18.44
C MET A 1 10.39 -11.74 19.61
N ILE A 2 11.20 -11.06 20.41
CA ILE A 2 10.71 -10.24 21.55
C ILE A 2 10.23 -8.93 20.93
N TYR A 3 8.93 -8.74 20.83
CA TYR A 3 8.37 -7.45 20.42
C TYR A 3 8.72 -6.41 21.49
N PRO A 4 9.13 -5.19 21.08
CA PRO A 4 9.42 -4.14 22.05
C PRO A 4 8.20 -3.88 22.92
N LYS A 5 8.42 -3.69 24.24
CA LYS A 5 7.37 -3.37 25.22
C LYS A 5 6.48 -2.26 24.66
N LYS A 6 5.15 -2.49 24.68
CA LYS A 6 4.12 -1.55 24.25
C LYS A 6 4.39 -0.17 24.90
N ILE A 7 4.80 0.80 24.10
CA ILE A 7 4.97 2.19 24.56
C ILE A 7 3.61 2.64 25.08
N SER A 8 3.57 3.40 26.19
CA SER A 8 2.30 3.83 26.76
C SER A 8 1.48 4.59 25.72
N SER A 9 0.22 4.21 25.52
CA SER A 9 -0.68 4.79 24.51
C SER A 9 -0.70 6.33 24.55
N LYS A 10 -0.67 6.93 25.76
CA LYS A 10 -0.65 8.39 25.93
C LYS A 10 0.55 9.09 25.27
N LYS A 11 1.76 8.52 25.37
CA LYS A 11 2.97 9.12 24.74
C LYS A 11 2.90 9.05 23.22
N LEU A 12 2.34 7.96 22.69
CA LEU A 12 2.14 7.78 21.24
C LEU A 12 1.09 8.75 20.70
N ASP A 13 -0.01 8.93 21.42
CA ASP A 13 -1.07 9.87 21.04
C ASP A 13 -0.55 11.31 21.04
N ILE A 14 0.24 11.70 22.05
CA ILE A 14 0.88 13.01 22.08
C ILE A 14 1.82 13.20 20.89
N PHE A 15 2.67 12.21 20.58
CA PHE A 15 3.56 12.26 19.43
C PHE A 15 2.79 12.42 18.11
N LEU A 16 1.74 11.62 17.89
CA LEU A 16 0.93 11.69 16.68
C LEU A 16 0.20 13.04 16.55
N ASN A 17 -0.27 13.60 17.67
CA ASN A 17 -0.91 14.92 17.67
C ASN A 17 0.07 16.05 17.33
N ILE A 18 1.29 16.03 17.91
CA ILE A 18 2.34 16.99 17.56
C ILE A 18 2.71 16.85 16.08
N PHE A 19 2.85 15.61 15.61
CA PHE A 19 3.23 15.32 14.23
C PHE A 19 2.18 15.83 13.22
N ILE A 20 0.88 15.62 13.47
CA ILE A 20 -0.18 16.13 12.57
C ILE A 20 -0.24 17.66 12.59
N VAL A 21 -0.09 18.29 13.76
CA VAL A 21 -0.05 19.76 13.86
C VAL A 21 1.13 20.35 13.08
N SER A 22 2.31 19.72 13.18
CA SER A 22 3.50 20.13 12.40
C SER A 22 3.27 20.01 10.90
N ILE A 23 2.66 18.92 10.43
CA ILE A 23 2.32 18.72 9.02
C ILE A 23 1.34 19.79 8.54
N ILE A 24 0.31 20.09 9.32
CA ILE A 24 -0.68 21.14 8.98
C ILE A 24 0.01 22.51 8.86
N ALA A 25 0.84 22.87 9.84
CA ALA A 25 1.58 24.13 9.83
C ALA A 25 2.49 24.26 8.60
N LEU A 26 3.28 23.21 8.29
CA LEU A 26 4.12 23.17 7.10
C LEU A 26 3.29 23.27 5.81
N SER A 27 2.15 22.58 5.75
CA SER A 27 1.26 22.60 4.59
C SER A 27 0.73 24.02 4.32
N ILE A 28 0.34 24.76 5.37
CA ILE A 28 -0.12 26.17 5.25
C ILE A 28 1.02 27.04 4.74
N ILE A 29 2.23 26.90 5.30
CA ILE A 29 3.40 27.67 4.87
C ILE A 29 3.68 27.41 3.38
N LEU A 30 3.67 26.15 2.93
CA LEU A 30 3.92 25.81 1.53
C LEU A 30 2.84 26.37 0.60
N LEU A 31 1.58 26.40 1.02
CA LEU A 31 0.50 27.02 0.24
C LEU A 31 0.72 28.53 0.08
N ILE A 32 1.12 29.22 1.15
CA ILE A 32 1.41 30.66 1.11
C ILE A 32 2.61 30.93 0.18
N ILE A 33 3.70 30.18 0.35
CA ILE A 33 4.90 30.32 -0.51
C ILE A 33 4.51 30.09 -1.98
N ASN A 34 3.79 29.02 -2.27
CA ASN A 34 3.38 28.71 -3.65
C ASN A 34 2.53 29.84 -4.24
N ARG A 35 1.60 30.39 -3.45
CA ARG A 35 0.75 31.50 -3.91
C ARG A 35 1.55 32.78 -4.22
N LEU A 36 2.60 33.03 -3.45
CA LEU A 36 3.43 34.24 -3.61
C LEU A 36 4.48 34.09 -4.72
N THR A 37 5.04 32.89 -4.92
CA THR A 37 6.15 32.67 -5.85
C THR A 37 5.71 32.19 -7.23
N THR A 38 4.83 31.18 -7.27
CA THR A 38 4.42 30.50 -8.52
C THR A 38 2.94 30.18 -8.51
N PRO A 39 2.03 31.17 -8.61
CA PRO A 39 0.58 30.96 -8.46
C PRO A 39 -0.03 30.06 -9.53
N ASN A 40 0.62 29.92 -10.68
CA ASN A 40 0.14 29.09 -11.81
C ASN A 40 0.57 27.64 -11.74
N ILE A 41 1.49 27.28 -10.82
CA ILE A 41 2.02 25.92 -10.66
C ILE A 41 1.64 25.43 -9.26
N TYR A 42 0.87 24.37 -9.16
CA TYR A 42 0.35 23.84 -7.89
C TYR A 42 1.28 22.81 -7.24
N TRP A 43 2.59 23.10 -7.17
CA TRP A 43 3.57 22.16 -6.60
C TRP A 43 3.36 21.90 -5.09
N SER A 44 2.85 22.88 -4.34
CA SER A 44 2.55 22.71 -2.92
C SER A 44 1.55 21.59 -2.66
N HIS A 45 0.60 21.34 -3.57
CA HIS A 45 -0.36 20.25 -3.44
C HIS A 45 0.32 18.87 -3.52
N LEU A 46 1.40 18.77 -4.32
CA LEU A 46 2.19 17.51 -4.39
C LEU A 46 2.94 17.26 -3.06
N CYS A 47 3.46 18.31 -2.44
CA CYS A 47 4.09 18.20 -1.12
C CYS A 47 3.08 17.80 -0.04
N ILE A 48 1.89 18.42 -0.05
CA ILE A 48 0.83 18.17 0.95
C ILE A 48 0.36 16.70 0.88
N ILE A 49 0.15 16.16 -0.32
CA ILE A 49 -0.25 14.75 -0.44
C ILE A 49 0.88 13.80 0.00
N GLY A 50 2.15 14.19 -0.25
CA GLY A 50 3.31 13.48 0.30
C GLY A 50 3.34 13.49 1.83
N PHE A 51 3.07 14.61 2.46
CA PHE A 51 2.95 14.70 3.92
C PHE A 51 1.81 13.87 4.47
N LEU A 52 0.66 13.85 3.79
CA LEU A 52 -0.47 13.00 4.16
C LEU A 52 -0.08 11.51 4.10
N TYR A 53 0.61 11.10 3.03
CA TYR A 53 1.12 9.74 2.89
C TYR A 53 2.06 9.37 4.05
N ILE A 54 3.03 10.24 4.38
CA ILE A 54 3.97 10.02 5.48
C ILE A 54 3.21 9.88 6.81
N PHE A 55 2.24 10.78 7.06
CA PHE A 55 1.43 10.72 8.28
C PHE A 55 0.64 9.42 8.40
N LEU A 56 -0.04 9.00 7.33
CA LEU A 56 -0.82 7.75 7.32
C LEU A 56 0.07 6.53 7.55
N THR A 57 1.25 6.50 6.92
CA THR A 57 2.24 5.44 7.08
C THR A 57 2.75 5.34 8.53
N VAL A 58 3.16 6.48 9.10
CA VAL A 58 3.66 6.54 10.49
C VAL A 58 2.56 6.17 11.47
N ARG A 59 1.35 6.73 11.31
CA ARG A 59 0.20 6.41 12.15
C ARG A 59 -0.13 4.93 12.10
N TYR A 60 -0.18 4.34 10.91
CA TYR A 60 -0.46 2.91 10.73
C TYR A 60 0.61 2.05 11.41
N SER A 61 1.89 2.38 11.23
CA SER A 61 3.01 1.63 11.82
C SER A 61 3.02 1.67 13.35
N ILE A 62 2.59 2.79 13.93
CA ILE A 62 2.57 2.98 15.39
C ILE A 62 1.32 2.35 16.02
N THR A 63 0.14 2.53 15.41
CA THR A 63 -1.13 2.12 16.02
C THR A 63 -1.48 0.66 15.78
N ARG A 64 -0.98 0.06 14.72
CA ARG A 64 -1.27 -1.32 14.36
C ARG A 64 -0.07 -2.22 14.61
N THR A 65 -0.24 -3.20 15.48
CA THR A 65 0.70 -4.33 15.66
C THR A 65 0.46 -5.38 14.56
N THR A 66 0.48 -4.94 13.30
CA THR A 66 0.29 -5.84 12.16
C THR A 66 1.60 -6.57 11.85
N ASN A 67 1.46 -7.72 11.21
CA ASN A 67 2.61 -8.42 10.65
C ASN A 67 3.19 -7.67 9.44
N ILE A 68 4.39 -8.03 9.02
CA ILE A 68 5.09 -7.41 7.88
C ILE A 68 4.22 -7.44 6.61
N ALA A 69 3.48 -8.52 6.38
CA ALA A 69 2.58 -8.65 5.22
C ALA A 69 1.48 -7.58 5.22
N GLY A 70 0.91 -7.27 6.39
CA GLY A 70 -0.07 -6.18 6.52
C GLY A 70 0.53 -4.81 6.22
N HIS A 71 1.79 -4.58 6.61
CA HIS A 71 2.49 -3.34 6.26
C HIS A 71 2.75 -3.24 4.76
N VAL A 72 3.21 -4.30 4.11
CA VAL A 72 3.43 -4.35 2.65
C VAL A 72 2.14 -4.03 1.90
N MET A 73 1.03 -4.71 2.24
CA MET A 73 -0.27 -4.47 1.62
C MET A 73 -0.72 -3.01 1.79
N THR A 74 -0.65 -2.48 3.00
CA THR A 74 -1.07 -1.10 3.27
C THR A 74 -0.21 -0.10 2.51
N GLN A 75 1.11 -0.30 2.45
CA GLN A 75 2.02 0.56 1.68
C GLN A 75 1.72 0.50 0.18
N THR A 76 1.42 -0.66 -0.36
CA THR A 76 1.04 -0.81 -1.78
C THR A 76 -0.18 0.04 -2.11
N ILE A 77 -1.22 0.00 -1.26
CA ILE A 77 -2.43 0.78 -1.47
C ILE A 77 -2.17 2.29 -1.31
N LEU A 78 -1.48 2.71 -0.25
CA LEU A 78 -1.20 4.11 0.02
C LEU A 78 -0.31 4.74 -1.07
N LEU A 79 0.74 4.03 -1.53
CA LEU A 79 1.59 4.48 -2.62
C LEU A 79 0.83 4.57 -3.94
N PHE A 80 -0.04 3.61 -4.22
CA PHE A 80 -0.87 3.67 -5.43
C PHE A 80 -1.79 4.90 -5.42
N ILE A 81 -2.46 5.18 -4.30
CA ILE A 81 -3.30 6.38 -4.16
C ILE A 81 -2.47 7.66 -4.33
N LEU A 82 -1.29 7.71 -3.73
CA LEU A 82 -0.35 8.83 -3.89
C LEU A 82 0.01 9.06 -5.36
N PHE A 83 0.38 8.00 -6.08
CA PHE A 83 0.77 8.08 -7.49
C PHE A 83 -0.40 8.46 -8.40
N CYS A 84 -1.61 7.96 -8.13
CA CYS A 84 -2.81 8.40 -8.85
C CYS A 84 -3.07 9.90 -8.67
N PHE A 85 -2.88 10.43 -7.45
CA PHE A 85 -3.05 11.86 -7.20
C PHE A 85 -1.98 12.70 -7.92
N ILE A 86 -0.73 12.26 -7.91
CA ILE A 86 0.36 12.93 -8.62
C ILE A 86 0.08 12.93 -10.12
N ASP A 87 -0.29 11.79 -10.70
CA ASP A 87 -0.61 11.65 -12.13
C ASP A 87 -1.78 12.56 -12.53
N TYR A 88 -2.83 12.60 -11.70
CA TYR A 88 -3.96 13.52 -11.91
C TYR A 88 -3.52 14.99 -11.93
N ARG A 89 -2.63 15.39 -11.01
CA ARG A 89 -2.12 16.78 -10.92
C ARG A 89 -1.18 17.16 -12.06
N LEU A 90 -0.52 16.19 -12.66
CA LEU A 90 0.35 16.38 -13.83
C LEU A 90 -0.42 16.39 -15.16
N GLY A 91 -1.75 16.36 -15.14
CA GLY A 91 -2.60 16.39 -16.33
C GLY A 91 -3.00 15.03 -16.85
N TYR A 92 -2.93 13.99 -16.01
CA TYR A 92 -3.32 12.61 -16.28
C TYR A 92 -2.60 12.01 -17.50
N ILE A 93 -1.33 11.71 -17.35
CA ILE A 93 -0.52 11.03 -18.36
C ILE A 93 -0.83 9.51 -18.37
N GLY A 94 -1.41 8.98 -17.28
CA GLY A 94 -1.79 7.57 -17.12
C GLY A 94 -0.64 6.67 -16.67
N TRP A 95 0.48 7.21 -16.21
CA TRP A 95 1.62 6.42 -15.73
C TRP A 95 1.32 5.70 -14.41
N SER A 96 0.42 6.26 -13.59
CA SER A 96 0.01 5.64 -12.32
C SER A 96 -0.58 4.25 -12.52
N PHE A 97 -1.46 4.09 -13.51
CA PHE A 97 -2.09 2.81 -13.84
C PHE A 97 -1.24 1.91 -14.74
N ASN A 98 -0.47 2.51 -15.67
CA ASN A 98 0.28 1.75 -16.66
C ASN A 98 1.63 1.22 -16.17
N ILE A 99 2.25 1.93 -15.21
CA ILE A 99 3.59 1.63 -14.73
C ILE A 99 3.60 1.41 -13.22
N SER A 100 3.12 2.39 -12.43
CA SER A 100 3.27 2.35 -10.99
C SER A 100 2.47 1.22 -10.35
N LEU A 101 1.21 1.04 -10.70
CA LEU A 101 0.38 -0.03 -10.14
C LEU A 101 0.96 -1.42 -10.40
N PRO A 102 1.31 -1.81 -11.66
CA PRO A 102 1.95 -3.09 -11.92
C PRO A 102 3.27 -3.29 -11.15
N ILE A 103 4.13 -2.28 -11.10
CA ILE A 103 5.40 -2.36 -10.35
C ILE A 103 5.15 -2.57 -8.86
N LEU A 104 4.26 -1.82 -8.24
CA LEU A 104 3.90 -1.98 -6.83
C LEU A 104 3.38 -3.39 -6.53
N ILE A 105 2.55 -3.94 -7.41
CA ILE A 105 2.03 -5.31 -7.29
C ILE A 105 3.16 -6.33 -7.40
N ILE A 106 4.10 -6.18 -8.34
CA ILE A 106 5.24 -7.09 -8.49
C ILE A 106 6.11 -7.06 -7.22
N ILE A 107 6.48 -5.88 -6.72
CA ILE A 107 7.30 -5.74 -5.50
C ILE A 107 6.58 -6.37 -4.30
N SER A 108 5.29 -6.13 -4.15
CA SER A 108 4.49 -6.70 -3.07
C SER A 108 4.42 -8.22 -3.14
N ASN A 109 4.26 -8.79 -4.34
CA ASN A 109 4.25 -10.24 -4.54
C ASN A 109 5.61 -10.86 -4.24
N ILE A 110 6.72 -10.24 -4.66
CA ILE A 110 8.06 -10.72 -4.33
C ILE A 110 8.26 -10.74 -2.81
N THR A 111 7.87 -9.66 -2.14
CA THR A 111 7.97 -9.59 -0.67
C THR A 111 7.13 -10.66 0.01
N MET A 112 5.88 -10.87 -0.45
CA MET A 112 5.00 -11.91 0.10
C MET A 112 5.55 -13.32 -0.15
N PHE A 113 6.13 -13.56 -1.32
CA PHE A 113 6.79 -14.83 -1.65
C PHE A 113 7.94 -15.12 -0.67
N ILE A 114 8.82 -14.14 -0.44
CA ILE A 114 9.93 -14.27 0.50
C ILE A 114 9.41 -14.55 1.93
N LEU A 115 8.37 -13.83 2.37
CA LEU A 115 7.76 -14.06 3.69
C LEU A 115 7.16 -15.47 3.82
N THR A 116 6.54 -15.97 2.76
CA THR A 116 5.99 -17.33 2.73
C THR A 116 7.10 -18.37 2.85
N LEU A 117 8.24 -18.20 2.15
CA LEU A 117 9.38 -19.11 2.23
C LEU A 117 10.03 -19.13 3.62
N ILE A 118 10.20 -17.95 4.23
CA ILE A 118 10.85 -17.83 5.55
C ILE A 118 9.97 -18.39 6.65
N ASN A 119 8.66 -18.26 6.55
CA ASN A 119 7.75 -18.50 7.67
C ASN A 119 6.51 -19.30 7.24
N TYR A 120 6.71 -20.38 6.46
CA TYR A 120 5.65 -21.19 5.89
C TYR A 120 4.71 -21.79 6.96
N LYS A 121 5.22 -22.09 8.16
CA LYS A 121 4.42 -22.62 9.30
C LYS A 121 3.38 -21.64 9.85
N ASN A 122 3.51 -20.34 9.59
CA ASN A 122 2.59 -19.29 10.03
C ASN A 122 1.97 -18.54 8.84
N TYR A 123 1.89 -19.22 7.68
CA TYR A 123 1.37 -18.61 6.44
C TYR A 123 -0.07 -18.09 6.60
N GLU A 124 -0.87 -18.73 7.43
CA GLU A 124 -2.24 -18.29 7.76
C GLU A 124 -2.34 -16.77 8.06
N LYS A 125 -1.31 -16.22 8.72
CA LYS A 125 -1.24 -14.78 9.05
C LYS A 125 -1.05 -13.87 7.84
N TYR A 126 -0.59 -14.42 6.72
CA TYR A 126 -0.26 -13.69 5.49
C TYR A 126 -1.28 -13.91 4.37
N ALA A 127 -2.02 -15.01 4.44
CA ALA A 127 -2.94 -15.46 3.39
C ALA A 127 -3.93 -14.39 2.94
N ILE A 128 -4.56 -13.70 3.88
CA ILE A 128 -5.54 -12.64 3.57
C ILE A 128 -4.88 -11.44 2.89
N ASN A 129 -3.69 -11.02 3.35
CA ASN A 129 -2.98 -9.92 2.73
C ASN A 129 -2.56 -10.27 1.30
N GLN A 130 -2.17 -11.52 1.06
CA GLN A 130 -1.83 -12.02 -0.27
C GLN A 130 -3.06 -12.05 -1.18
N LEU A 131 -4.21 -12.50 -0.69
CA LEU A 131 -5.47 -12.48 -1.42
C LEU A 131 -5.85 -11.06 -1.86
N ILE A 132 -5.67 -10.06 -1.00
CA ILE A 132 -5.92 -8.65 -1.34
C ILE A 132 -4.97 -8.18 -2.46
N ILE A 133 -3.70 -8.57 -2.45
CA ILE A 133 -2.76 -8.23 -3.53
C ILE A 133 -3.20 -8.87 -4.86
N VAL A 134 -3.70 -10.10 -4.83
CA VAL A 134 -4.27 -10.75 -6.02
C VAL A 134 -5.49 -10.00 -6.53
N LEU A 135 -6.41 -9.59 -5.67
CA LEU A 135 -7.57 -8.79 -6.05
C LEU A 135 -7.15 -7.45 -6.65
N LEU A 136 -6.12 -6.80 -6.08
CA LEU A 136 -5.53 -5.58 -6.67
C LEU A 136 -4.93 -5.85 -8.05
N SER A 137 -4.28 -6.98 -8.27
CA SER A 137 -3.74 -7.33 -9.60
C SER A 137 -4.85 -7.56 -10.62
N LEU A 138 -5.93 -8.22 -10.23
CA LEU A 138 -7.09 -8.42 -11.10
C LEU A 138 -7.83 -7.10 -11.42
N SER A 139 -7.78 -6.11 -10.53
CA SER A 139 -8.36 -4.79 -10.80
C SER A 139 -7.71 -4.08 -11.99
N ILE A 140 -6.48 -4.44 -12.38
CA ILE A 140 -5.83 -3.92 -13.60
C ILE A 140 -6.68 -4.24 -14.84
N ILE A 141 -7.26 -5.43 -14.92
CA ILE A 141 -8.14 -5.84 -16.03
C ILE A 141 -9.35 -4.89 -16.14
N TYR A 142 -9.94 -4.55 -14.99
CA TYR A 142 -11.03 -3.59 -14.94
C TYR A 142 -10.61 -2.19 -15.39
N PHE A 143 -9.41 -1.72 -14.99
CA PHE A 143 -8.89 -0.42 -15.42
C PHE A 143 -8.57 -0.38 -16.92
N ILE A 144 -8.08 -1.49 -17.52
CA ILE A 144 -7.89 -1.62 -18.95
C ILE A 144 -9.25 -1.56 -19.67
N TYR A 145 -10.25 -2.30 -19.20
CA TYR A 145 -11.59 -2.31 -19.77
C TYR A 145 -12.25 -0.92 -19.76
N LYS A 146 -12.03 -0.13 -18.69
CA LYS A 146 -12.54 1.25 -18.57
C LYS A 146 -11.69 2.28 -19.33
N GLY A 147 -10.58 1.90 -19.94
CA GLY A 147 -9.70 2.80 -20.68
C GLY A 147 -8.76 3.66 -19.80
N TYR A 148 -8.70 3.41 -18.48
CA TYR A 148 -7.77 4.09 -17.58
C TYR A 148 -6.34 3.56 -17.71
N ALA A 149 -6.16 2.32 -18.10
CA ALA A 149 -4.87 1.69 -18.34
C ALA A 149 -4.77 1.15 -19.76
N LYS A 150 -3.55 1.13 -20.30
CA LYS A 150 -3.26 0.51 -21.61
C LYS A 150 -2.85 -0.94 -21.39
N TYR A 151 -3.17 -1.78 -22.35
CA TYR A 151 -2.67 -3.15 -22.38
C TYR A 151 -1.16 -3.15 -22.62
N ASN A 152 -0.36 -3.54 -21.65
CA ASN A 152 1.09 -3.58 -21.74
C ASN A 152 1.67 -4.85 -21.09
N ALA A 153 2.90 -5.21 -21.45
CA ALA A 153 3.57 -6.40 -20.93
C ALA A 153 3.72 -6.36 -19.40
N LEU A 154 3.96 -5.18 -18.82
CA LEU A 154 4.14 -5.02 -17.36
C LEU A 154 2.87 -5.39 -16.59
N SER A 155 1.69 -4.99 -17.09
CA SER A 155 0.39 -5.34 -16.51
C SER A 155 0.14 -6.85 -16.56
N ILE A 156 0.47 -7.51 -17.67
CA ILE A 156 0.30 -8.96 -17.82
C ILE A 156 1.23 -9.70 -16.84
N ILE A 157 2.51 -9.30 -16.80
CA ILE A 157 3.51 -9.90 -15.91
C ILE A 157 3.07 -9.77 -14.45
N SER A 158 2.57 -8.60 -14.03
CA SER A 158 2.12 -8.39 -12.66
C SER A 158 0.96 -9.31 -12.27
N ILE A 159 0.00 -9.54 -13.17
CA ILE A 159 -1.13 -10.45 -12.96
C ILE A 159 -0.65 -11.89 -12.88
N LEU A 160 0.20 -12.33 -13.83
CA LEU A 160 0.73 -13.69 -13.86
C LEU A 160 1.54 -14.02 -12.60
N ILE A 161 2.43 -13.12 -12.17
CA ILE A 161 3.20 -13.27 -10.93
C ILE A 161 2.27 -13.38 -9.73
N SER A 162 1.23 -12.55 -9.67
CA SER A 162 0.29 -12.53 -8.55
C SER A 162 -0.46 -13.86 -8.43
N ILE A 163 -1.01 -14.37 -9.55
CA ILE A 163 -1.73 -15.64 -9.59
C ILE A 163 -0.78 -16.81 -9.29
N SER A 164 0.40 -16.84 -9.91
CA SER A 164 1.39 -17.89 -9.69
C SER A 164 1.84 -17.97 -8.23
N ASN A 165 2.14 -16.82 -7.61
CA ASN A 165 2.53 -16.75 -6.22
C ASN A 165 1.39 -17.21 -5.28
N PHE A 166 0.15 -16.87 -5.58
CA PHE A 166 -1.00 -17.31 -4.80
C PHE A 166 -1.21 -18.83 -4.89
N ILE A 167 -1.15 -19.41 -6.10
CA ILE A 167 -1.26 -20.84 -6.30
C ILE A 167 -0.14 -21.58 -5.56
N PHE A 168 1.11 -21.10 -5.68
CA PHE A 168 2.25 -21.66 -4.98
C PHE A 168 2.04 -21.68 -3.46
N SER A 169 1.56 -20.57 -2.92
CA SER A 169 1.28 -20.45 -1.48
C SER A 169 0.15 -21.36 -1.02
N LEU A 170 -0.89 -21.54 -1.84
CA LEU A 170 -1.98 -22.47 -1.56
C LEU A 170 -1.49 -23.92 -1.54
N VAL A 171 -0.64 -24.30 -2.48
CA VAL A 171 -0.10 -25.67 -2.53
C VAL A 171 0.76 -25.98 -1.31
N LEU A 172 1.61 -25.02 -0.89
CA LEU A 172 2.49 -25.20 0.27
C LEU A 172 1.73 -25.23 1.61
N CYS A 173 0.69 -24.45 1.74
CA CYS A 173 0.06 -24.15 3.03
C CYS A 173 -1.46 -24.41 3.02
N TYR A 174 -1.93 -25.35 2.20
CA TYR A 174 -3.37 -25.61 2.01
C TYR A 174 -4.14 -25.83 3.31
N ARG A 175 -3.60 -26.63 4.24
CA ARG A 175 -4.26 -26.96 5.50
C ARG A 175 -4.41 -25.72 6.38
N ASP A 176 -3.35 -24.93 6.53
CA ASP A 176 -3.32 -23.75 7.39
C ASP A 176 -4.21 -22.63 6.80
N PHE A 177 -4.24 -22.52 5.48
CA PHE A 177 -5.12 -21.57 4.76
C PHE A 177 -6.61 -21.87 4.98
N LYS A 178 -6.99 -23.14 4.92
CA LYS A 178 -8.38 -23.58 5.17
C LYS A 178 -8.82 -23.24 6.59
N GLU A 179 -7.99 -23.53 7.59
CA GLU A 179 -8.30 -23.24 8.99
C GLU A 179 -8.48 -21.72 9.27
N GLU A 180 -7.65 -20.87 8.66
CA GLU A 180 -7.74 -19.42 8.85
C GLU A 180 -8.98 -18.81 8.17
N ILE A 181 -9.36 -19.31 6.99
CA ILE A 181 -10.60 -18.87 6.32
C ILE A 181 -11.81 -19.24 7.17
N ILE A 182 -11.89 -20.49 7.66
CA ILE A 182 -12.99 -20.94 8.52
C ILE A 182 -13.09 -20.06 9.78
N LYS A 183 -11.95 -19.78 10.44
CA LYS A 183 -11.89 -18.94 11.63
C LYS A 183 -12.36 -17.49 11.40
N LYS A 184 -12.03 -16.89 10.25
CA LYS A 184 -12.34 -15.49 9.99
C LYS A 184 -13.72 -15.27 9.39
N LEU A 185 -14.27 -16.26 8.72
CA LEU A 185 -15.62 -16.21 8.17
C LEU A 185 -16.69 -16.69 9.18
N ASN A 186 -16.28 -17.15 10.38
CA ASN A 186 -17.18 -17.68 11.41
C ASN A 186 -18.09 -18.83 10.90
N ILE A 187 -17.60 -19.68 10.01
CA ILE A 187 -18.30 -20.86 9.45
C ILE A 187 -17.84 -22.10 10.19
#